data_5aa05d98cd24f71c9331e24b98225fea
#
_entry.id   5aa05d98cd24f71c9331e24b98225fea
#
_cell.length_a   1.000
_cell.length_b   1.000
_cell.length_c   1.000
_cell.angle_alpha   90.00
_cell.angle_beta   90.00
_cell.angle_gamma   90.00
#
_symmetry.space_group_name_H-M   'P 1'
#
loop_
_entity.id
_entity.type
_entity.pdbx_description
1 polymer ?
#
loop_
_entity_poly.entity_id
_entity_poly.type
_entity_poly.pdbx_seq_one_letter_code
_entity_poly.pdbx_strand_id
1 'polypeptide(L)'
;MYMKEYIVKPRVTVQKIKKYGFRYLSEGDYILSKPIYFYQKYPVLFINMYISIEDQIFRSEIADKMGIYSPYYANETTISLDMRNTIESNVNKELDKLVKEGILKMKTLLKTPDYSTRVVKVRPIVNILLDNGAHVPTYGTEYAAGADLYAVIHNDTKTVEILPGETAFLDTGVTMEIPEGYVGLLFARSGLSCKQGLAPANKVGVIDSDYRSSVKVALYNQSKEVRTISDGDRIAQIIIQPVTQFEFKEVDKLSETNRGEGGFGSTGKA
;
A
#
# COMPACT_ATOMS: atom_id res chain seq x y z
N MET A 1 20.67 -14.36 -6.79
CA MET A 1 19.85 -14.42 -8.02
C MET A 1 20.21 -13.23 -8.90
N TYR A 2 20.75 -13.47 -10.13
CA TYR A 2 21.07 -12.39 -11.05
C TYR A 2 19.78 -11.93 -11.72
N MET A 3 19.19 -10.83 -11.25
CA MET A 3 18.10 -10.20 -12.00
C MET A 3 18.68 -9.58 -13.27
N LYS A 4 18.24 -10.07 -14.43
CA LYS A 4 18.55 -9.44 -15.72
C LYS A 4 17.84 -8.08 -15.78
N GLU A 5 18.60 -7.01 -15.97
CA GLU A 5 18.01 -5.71 -16.24
C GLU A 5 17.60 -5.59 -17.70
N TYR A 6 16.44 -5.04 -17.94
CA TYR A 6 15.89 -4.80 -19.26
C TYR A 6 15.59 -3.32 -19.45
N ILE A 7 15.76 -2.84 -20.67
CA ILE A 7 15.33 -1.50 -21.08
C ILE A 7 14.48 -1.60 -22.34
N VAL A 8 13.60 -0.62 -22.54
CA VAL A 8 12.82 -0.50 -23.78
C VAL A 8 13.76 -0.18 -24.92
N LYS A 9 13.61 -0.87 -26.05
CA LYS A 9 14.45 -0.58 -27.22
C LYS A 9 14.14 0.82 -27.78
N PRO A 10 15.15 1.59 -28.18
CA PRO A 10 14.91 2.82 -28.96
C PRO A 10 14.05 2.50 -30.19
N ARG A 11 13.12 3.39 -30.53
CA ARG A 11 12.18 3.26 -31.65
C ARG A 11 11.06 2.23 -31.46
N VAL A 12 10.80 1.74 -30.26
CA VAL A 12 9.56 1.02 -29.94
C VAL A 12 8.40 1.99 -30.07
N THR A 13 7.33 1.60 -30.78
CA THR A 13 6.17 2.47 -31.01
C THR A 13 4.99 2.03 -30.14
N VAL A 14 4.09 2.97 -29.83
CA VAL A 14 2.82 2.69 -29.14
C VAL A 14 2.02 1.61 -29.83
N GLN A 15 1.97 1.64 -31.17
CA GLN A 15 1.26 0.61 -31.94
C GLN A 15 1.83 -0.79 -31.71
N LYS A 16 3.16 -0.90 -31.62
CA LYS A 16 3.83 -2.19 -31.40
C LYS A 16 3.51 -2.76 -30.02
N ILE A 17 3.59 -1.96 -28.96
CA ILE A 17 3.29 -2.45 -27.61
C ILE A 17 1.82 -2.75 -27.43
N LYS A 18 0.91 -1.94 -27.99
CA LYS A 18 -0.54 -2.22 -28.00
C LYS A 18 -0.86 -3.52 -28.72
N LYS A 19 -0.24 -3.77 -29.87
CA LYS A 19 -0.42 -5.05 -30.61
C LYS A 19 0.04 -6.25 -29.77
N TYR A 20 1.05 -6.09 -28.94
CA TYR A 20 1.51 -7.14 -28.01
C TYR A 20 0.57 -7.35 -26.81
N GLY A 21 -0.32 -6.39 -26.53
CA GLY A 21 -1.33 -6.47 -25.48
C GLY A 21 -1.18 -5.47 -24.34
N PHE A 22 -0.22 -4.55 -24.41
CA PHE A 22 -0.12 -3.45 -23.45
C PHE A 22 -1.30 -2.50 -23.57
N ARG A 23 -1.83 -2.09 -22.42
CA ARG A 23 -2.89 -1.09 -22.30
C ARG A 23 -2.33 0.20 -21.73
N TYR A 24 -2.88 1.32 -22.16
CA TYR A 24 -2.54 2.62 -21.60
C TYR A 24 -2.96 2.69 -20.13
N LEU A 25 -2.08 3.17 -19.27
CA LEU A 25 -2.33 3.33 -17.84
C LEU A 25 -2.57 4.82 -17.51
N SER A 26 -1.54 5.64 -17.59
CA SER A 26 -1.58 7.11 -17.37
C SER A 26 -0.24 7.73 -17.79
N GLU A 27 -0.22 9.02 -18.04
CA GLU A 27 1.02 9.82 -18.23
C GLU A 27 2.07 9.21 -19.18
N GLY A 28 1.63 8.54 -20.25
CA GLY A 28 2.55 7.91 -21.21
C GLY A 28 2.98 6.49 -20.85
N ASP A 29 2.58 5.98 -19.69
CA ASP A 29 2.87 4.62 -19.27
C ASP A 29 1.87 3.60 -19.82
N TYR A 30 2.36 2.38 -20.06
CA TYR A 30 1.58 1.24 -20.54
C TYR A 30 1.81 0.03 -19.66
N ILE A 31 0.77 -0.74 -19.38
CA ILE A 31 0.80 -1.94 -18.57
C ILE A 31 0.39 -3.18 -19.33
N LEU A 32 1.08 -4.30 -19.08
CA LEU A 32 0.69 -5.65 -19.48
C LEU A 32 0.77 -6.57 -18.26
N SER A 33 -0.33 -7.20 -17.92
CA SER A 33 -0.38 -8.21 -16.85
C SER A 33 -0.48 -9.61 -17.46
N LYS A 34 0.35 -10.55 -17.01
CA LYS A 34 0.35 -11.95 -17.46
C LYS A 34 0.37 -12.91 -16.26
N PRO A 35 -0.47 -13.95 -16.25
CA PRO A 35 -0.41 -14.96 -15.20
C PRO A 35 0.89 -15.75 -15.29
N ILE A 36 1.54 -15.95 -14.15
CA ILE A 36 2.83 -16.67 -14.05
C ILE A 36 2.80 -17.85 -13.09
N TYR A 37 1.79 -17.94 -12.24
CA TYR A 37 1.60 -19.09 -11.36
C TYR A 37 0.12 -19.43 -11.19
N PHE A 38 -0.20 -20.74 -11.15
CA PHE A 38 -1.57 -21.26 -11.09
C PHE A 38 -1.70 -22.21 -9.90
N TYR A 39 -2.80 -22.09 -9.16
CA TYR A 39 -3.23 -23.05 -8.16
C TYR A 39 -4.55 -23.68 -8.62
N GLN A 40 -4.60 -25.01 -8.73
CA GLN A 40 -5.79 -25.75 -9.20
C GLN A 40 -6.44 -25.15 -10.48
N LYS A 41 -5.62 -24.79 -11.49
CA LYS A 41 -6.00 -24.14 -12.76
C LYS A 41 -6.41 -22.65 -12.68
N TYR A 42 -6.49 -22.05 -11.49
CA TYR A 42 -6.76 -20.63 -11.34
C TYR A 42 -5.45 -19.83 -11.26
N PRO A 43 -5.31 -18.74 -12.02
CA PRO A 43 -4.15 -17.88 -11.91
C PRO A 43 -4.16 -17.15 -10.56
N VAL A 44 -3.08 -17.27 -9.80
CA VAL A 44 -2.93 -16.65 -8.47
C VAL A 44 -1.82 -15.63 -8.40
N LEU A 45 -0.81 -15.73 -9.28
CA LEU A 45 0.25 -14.73 -9.41
C LEU A 45 0.39 -14.26 -10.84
N PHE A 46 0.65 -12.96 -10.99
CA PHE A 46 0.83 -12.28 -12.26
C PHE A 46 2.15 -11.53 -12.25
N ILE A 47 2.78 -11.42 -13.43
CA ILE A 47 3.80 -10.40 -13.67
C ILE A 47 3.09 -9.19 -14.30
N ASN A 48 3.18 -8.06 -13.64
CA ASN A 48 2.79 -6.76 -14.17
C ASN A 48 4.03 -6.12 -14.78
N MET A 49 3.95 -5.76 -16.04
CA MET A 49 5.03 -5.18 -16.82
C MET A 49 4.64 -3.78 -17.27
N TYR A 50 5.45 -2.79 -16.92
CA TYR A 50 5.20 -1.37 -17.19
C TYR A 50 6.23 -0.86 -18.18
N ILE A 51 5.79 -0.14 -19.19
CA ILE A 51 6.63 0.50 -20.19
C ILE A 51 6.30 1.99 -20.27
N SER A 52 7.30 2.84 -20.02
CA SER A 52 7.31 4.22 -20.48
C SER A 52 8.08 4.27 -21.79
N ILE A 53 7.43 4.70 -22.88
CA ILE A 53 8.08 4.80 -24.19
C ILE A 53 8.95 6.07 -24.25
N GLU A 54 8.48 7.14 -23.65
CA GLU A 54 9.15 8.43 -23.63
C GLU A 54 10.49 8.34 -22.89
N ASP A 55 10.47 7.75 -21.68
CA ASP A 55 11.66 7.59 -20.85
C ASP A 55 12.49 6.35 -21.19
N GLN A 56 11.99 5.46 -22.06
CA GLN A 56 12.58 4.15 -22.38
C GLN A 56 12.76 3.25 -21.14
N ILE A 57 11.91 3.43 -20.14
CA ILE A 57 11.93 2.67 -18.88
C ILE A 57 11.06 1.44 -19.01
N PHE A 58 11.59 0.32 -18.50
CA PHE A 58 10.85 -0.91 -18.26
C PHE A 58 10.90 -1.27 -16.78
N ARG A 59 9.76 -1.61 -16.22
CA ARG A 59 9.61 -2.11 -14.84
C ARG A 59 8.75 -3.35 -14.83
N SER A 60 8.98 -4.24 -13.90
CA SER A 60 8.09 -5.40 -13.68
C SER A 60 8.01 -5.73 -12.20
N GLU A 61 6.86 -6.24 -11.80
CA GLU A 61 6.59 -6.70 -10.44
C GLU A 61 5.76 -7.98 -10.47
N ILE A 62 5.80 -8.76 -9.40
CA ILE A 62 4.95 -9.93 -9.22
C ILE A 62 3.89 -9.56 -8.19
N ALA A 63 2.62 -9.70 -8.57
CA ALA A 63 1.47 -9.39 -7.74
C ALA A 63 0.42 -10.50 -7.82
N ASP A 64 -0.48 -10.54 -6.87
CA ASP A 64 -1.67 -11.36 -6.95
C ASP A 64 -2.71 -10.74 -7.90
N LYS A 65 -3.87 -11.38 -8.01
CA LYS A 65 -4.98 -10.90 -8.85
C LYS A 65 -5.48 -9.51 -8.49
N MET A 66 -5.26 -9.07 -7.26
CA MET A 66 -5.70 -7.77 -6.73
C MET A 66 -4.61 -6.69 -6.82
N GLY A 67 -3.45 -7.00 -7.40
CA GLY A 67 -2.32 -6.08 -7.48
C GLY A 67 -1.53 -5.97 -6.18
N ILE A 68 -1.81 -6.84 -5.20
CA ILE A 68 -1.10 -6.84 -3.92
C ILE A 68 0.25 -7.52 -4.11
N TYR A 69 1.29 -6.94 -3.53
CA TYR A 69 2.63 -7.51 -3.50
C TYR A 69 2.59 -8.97 -3.04
N SER A 70 3.03 -9.86 -3.92
CA SER A 70 3.08 -11.28 -3.63
C SER A 70 4.03 -11.59 -2.47
N PRO A 71 3.70 -12.60 -1.63
CA PRO A 71 4.62 -13.25 -0.71
C PRO A 71 5.95 -13.69 -1.33
N TYR A 72 6.04 -13.71 -2.68
CA TYR A 72 7.29 -13.98 -3.40
C TYR A 72 8.46 -13.09 -2.96
N TYR A 73 8.17 -11.84 -2.56
CA TYR A 73 9.16 -10.89 -2.04
C TYR A 73 9.30 -10.94 -0.51
N ALA A 74 8.41 -11.64 0.19
CA ALA A 74 8.55 -11.93 1.61
C ALA A 74 9.59 -13.06 1.81
N ASN A 75 10.30 -12.99 2.91
CA ASN A 75 11.43 -13.87 3.26
C ASN A 75 11.27 -15.34 2.83
N GLU A 76 12.39 -15.99 2.56
CA GLU A 76 12.58 -17.34 1.99
C GLU A 76 11.75 -18.48 2.63
N THR A 77 11.14 -18.26 3.80
CA THR A 77 10.37 -19.27 4.55
C THR A 77 8.93 -19.47 4.07
N THR A 78 8.39 -18.57 3.26
CA THR A 78 6.96 -18.57 2.91
C THR A 78 6.63 -19.29 1.59
N ILE A 79 7.62 -19.51 0.73
CA ILE A 79 7.44 -20.12 -0.59
C ILE A 79 8.46 -21.24 -0.77
N SER A 80 7.98 -22.43 -1.17
CA SER A 80 8.88 -23.57 -1.45
C SER A 80 9.86 -23.24 -2.60
N LEU A 81 11.03 -23.86 -2.57
CA LEU A 81 12.04 -23.68 -3.63
C LEU A 81 11.48 -24.04 -5.02
N ASP A 82 10.68 -25.08 -5.12
CA ASP A 82 10.07 -25.52 -6.39
C ASP A 82 9.06 -24.48 -6.92
N MET A 83 8.26 -23.89 -6.03
CA MET A 83 7.34 -22.84 -6.39
C MET A 83 8.11 -21.60 -6.87
N ARG A 84 9.17 -21.22 -6.18
CA ARG A 84 10.06 -20.11 -6.58
C ARG A 84 10.67 -20.35 -7.96
N ASN A 85 11.25 -21.51 -8.21
CA ASN A 85 11.84 -21.87 -9.48
C ASN A 85 10.80 -21.84 -10.62
N THR A 86 9.59 -22.28 -10.35
CA THR A 86 8.49 -22.25 -11.33
C THR A 86 8.12 -20.81 -11.68
N ILE A 87 7.95 -19.95 -10.69
CA ILE A 87 7.66 -18.52 -10.89
C ILE A 87 8.76 -17.84 -11.70
N GLU A 88 10.02 -18.03 -11.32
CA GLU A 88 11.19 -17.45 -12.02
C GLU A 88 11.27 -17.91 -13.47
N SER A 89 11.06 -19.19 -13.72
CA SER A 89 11.03 -19.75 -15.09
C SER A 89 9.95 -19.08 -15.94
N ASN A 90 8.75 -18.89 -15.39
CA ASN A 90 7.64 -18.30 -16.12
C ASN A 90 7.82 -16.79 -16.34
N VAL A 91 8.36 -16.06 -15.35
CA VAL A 91 8.77 -14.66 -15.51
C VAL A 91 9.77 -14.51 -16.65
N ASN A 92 10.84 -15.30 -16.63
CA ASN A 92 11.87 -15.26 -17.67
C ASN A 92 11.27 -15.55 -19.07
N LYS A 93 10.36 -16.52 -19.19
CA LYS A 93 9.68 -16.82 -20.46
C LYS A 93 8.90 -15.61 -21.00
N GLU A 94 8.18 -14.87 -20.15
CA GLU A 94 7.45 -13.68 -20.58
C GLU A 94 8.40 -12.55 -20.99
N LEU A 95 9.48 -12.32 -20.25
CA LEU A 95 10.49 -11.32 -20.60
C LEU A 95 11.23 -11.66 -21.89
N ASP A 96 11.59 -12.91 -22.10
CA ASP A 96 12.25 -13.38 -23.33
C ASP A 96 11.35 -13.21 -24.56
N LYS A 97 10.02 -13.33 -24.42
CA LYS A 97 9.08 -13.01 -25.51
C LYS A 97 9.17 -11.54 -25.92
N LEU A 98 9.21 -10.63 -24.94
CA LEU A 98 9.35 -9.19 -25.21
C LEU A 98 10.68 -8.84 -25.88
N VAL A 99 11.75 -9.56 -25.52
CA VAL A 99 13.06 -9.41 -26.19
C VAL A 99 13.00 -9.90 -27.62
N LYS A 100 12.40 -11.07 -27.89
CA LYS A 100 12.22 -11.64 -29.25
C LYS A 100 11.37 -10.72 -30.14
N GLU A 101 10.32 -10.15 -29.58
CA GLU A 101 9.47 -9.18 -30.27
C GLU A 101 10.20 -7.82 -30.49
N GLY A 102 11.37 -7.65 -29.95
CA GLY A 102 12.16 -6.43 -30.09
C GLY A 102 11.54 -5.24 -29.38
N ILE A 103 10.80 -5.46 -28.30
CA ILE A 103 10.28 -4.44 -27.39
C ILE A 103 11.33 -4.11 -26.35
N LEU A 104 11.92 -5.14 -25.74
CA LEU A 104 12.99 -5.01 -24.76
C LEU A 104 14.36 -5.38 -25.33
N LYS A 105 15.39 -4.90 -24.69
CA LYS A 105 16.76 -5.44 -24.80
C LYS A 105 17.31 -5.64 -23.40
N MET A 106 18.14 -6.67 -23.23
CA MET A 106 18.89 -6.88 -22.00
C MET A 106 19.95 -5.81 -21.87
N LYS A 107 20.05 -5.16 -20.71
CA LYS A 107 21.11 -4.24 -20.40
C LYS A 107 22.39 -5.05 -20.14
N THR A 108 23.42 -4.83 -20.94
CA THR A 108 24.72 -5.48 -20.72
C THR A 108 25.36 -4.82 -19.49
N LEU A 109 25.43 -5.54 -18.38
CA LEU A 109 26.11 -5.06 -17.17
C LEU A 109 27.62 -5.15 -17.42
N LEU A 110 28.29 -4.02 -17.56
CA LEU A 110 29.74 -3.93 -17.39
C LEU A 110 30.05 -4.14 -15.91
N LYS A 111 30.87 -5.15 -15.64
CA LYS A 111 31.36 -5.67 -14.35
C LYS A 111 31.25 -4.73 -13.15
N THR A 112 30.60 -5.24 -12.19
CA THR A 112 30.48 -5.19 -10.72
C THR A 112 29.05 -4.87 -10.30
N PRO A 113 28.35 -5.82 -9.65
CA PRO A 113 27.07 -5.49 -9.06
C PRO A 113 27.35 -4.67 -7.81
N ASP A 114 27.03 -3.42 -7.84
CA ASP A 114 26.72 -2.68 -6.62
C ASP A 114 25.40 -3.25 -6.09
N TYR A 115 25.45 -4.03 -5.03
CA TYR A 115 24.28 -4.60 -4.36
C TYR A 115 23.44 -3.55 -3.61
N SER A 116 23.74 -2.28 -3.76
CA SER A 116 22.80 -1.20 -3.45
C SER A 116 21.74 -1.07 -4.55
N THR A 117 21.11 -2.16 -4.98
CA THR A 117 19.89 -2.05 -5.76
C THR A 117 18.87 -1.35 -4.87
N ARG A 118 18.77 -0.03 -5.05
CA ARG A 118 17.55 0.68 -4.70
C ARG A 118 16.43 -0.05 -5.42
N VAL A 119 15.73 -0.91 -4.68
CA VAL A 119 14.35 -1.23 -5.00
C VAL A 119 13.70 0.13 -5.08
N VAL A 120 13.46 0.62 -6.30
CA VAL A 120 12.62 1.81 -6.47
C VAL A 120 11.26 1.33 -5.95
N LYS A 121 10.99 1.63 -4.68
CA LYS A 121 9.67 1.45 -4.09
C LYS A 121 8.76 2.37 -4.90
N VAL A 122 8.09 1.84 -5.91
CA VAL A 122 6.97 2.54 -6.52
C VAL A 122 5.91 2.54 -5.42
N ARG A 123 5.83 3.65 -4.71
CA ARG A 123 4.76 3.85 -3.72
C ARG A 123 3.50 4.15 -4.52
N PRO A 124 2.39 3.42 -4.28
CA PRO A 124 1.11 3.81 -4.83
C PRO A 124 0.83 5.29 -4.51
N ILE A 125 0.28 6.01 -5.45
CA ILE A 125 0.00 7.44 -5.29
C ILE A 125 -1.40 7.58 -4.69
N VAL A 126 -1.53 8.42 -3.68
CA VAL A 126 -2.80 8.92 -3.16
C VAL A 126 -2.85 10.41 -3.45
N ASN A 127 -3.81 10.83 -4.26
CA ASN A 127 -4.04 12.25 -4.50
C ASN A 127 -4.58 12.90 -3.22
N ILE A 128 -4.10 14.08 -2.90
CA ILE A 128 -4.56 14.84 -1.73
C ILE A 128 -4.85 16.28 -2.09
N LEU A 129 -5.82 16.86 -1.40
CA LEU A 129 -6.01 18.29 -1.30
C LEU A 129 -5.60 18.75 0.09
N LEU A 130 -5.00 19.91 0.18
CA LEU A 130 -4.58 20.52 1.45
C LEU A 130 -5.31 21.84 1.66
N ASP A 131 -5.92 21.97 2.82
CA ASP A 131 -6.44 23.26 3.28
C ASP A 131 -5.28 24.19 3.69
N ASN A 132 -5.59 25.49 3.85
CA ASN A 132 -4.58 26.45 4.28
C ASN A 132 -4.02 26.08 5.66
N GLY A 133 -2.70 25.98 5.76
CA GLY A 133 -1.98 25.58 6.96
C GLY A 133 -1.85 24.06 7.16
N ALA A 134 -2.45 23.25 6.31
CA ALA A 134 -2.32 21.80 6.39
C ALA A 134 -0.94 21.29 5.92
N HIS A 135 -0.54 20.14 6.45
CA HIS A 135 0.70 19.49 6.11
C HIS A 135 0.46 18.21 5.30
N VAL A 136 1.30 17.97 4.30
CA VAL A 136 1.35 16.66 3.63
C VAL A 136 1.66 15.58 4.68
N PRO A 137 0.93 14.45 4.71
CA PRO A 137 1.26 13.34 5.60
C PRO A 137 2.69 12.85 5.39
N THR A 138 3.45 12.65 6.46
CA THR A 138 4.89 12.33 6.36
C THR A 138 5.24 11.01 7.04
N TYR A 139 6.13 10.24 6.41
CA TYR A 139 6.73 9.07 7.02
C TYR A 139 7.93 9.48 7.87
N GLY A 140 7.95 9.11 9.15
CA GLY A 140 9.01 9.47 10.08
C GLY A 140 10.39 8.86 9.72
N THR A 141 10.41 7.73 8.99
CA THR A 141 11.60 7.09 8.45
C THR A 141 11.30 6.49 7.08
N GLU A 142 12.32 6.09 6.34
CA GLU A 142 12.16 5.44 5.02
C GLU A 142 11.26 4.19 5.06
N TYR A 143 11.29 3.46 6.18
CA TYR A 143 10.54 2.21 6.38
C TYR A 143 9.36 2.33 7.34
N ALA A 144 8.96 3.55 7.72
CA ALA A 144 7.78 3.74 8.54
C ALA A 144 6.52 3.21 7.82
N ALA A 145 5.67 2.49 8.53
CA ALA A 145 4.42 1.94 7.99
C ALA A 145 3.31 2.99 7.94
N GLY A 146 3.26 3.88 8.94
CA GLY A 146 2.27 4.95 9.05
C GLY A 146 2.84 6.31 8.66
N ALA A 147 2.05 7.10 7.95
CA ALA A 147 2.32 8.50 7.69
C ALA A 147 1.67 9.36 8.78
N ASP A 148 2.43 10.23 9.41
CA ASP A 148 1.96 11.16 10.45
C ASP A 148 0.97 12.16 9.85
N LEU A 149 -0.13 12.41 10.59
CA LEU A 149 -1.12 13.44 10.34
C LEU A 149 -1.00 14.55 11.38
N TYR A 150 -1.15 15.78 10.94
CA TYR A 150 -0.92 16.99 11.72
C TYR A 150 -2.22 17.70 12.03
N ALA A 151 -2.34 18.28 13.22
CA ALA A 151 -3.49 19.12 13.56
C ALA A 151 -3.44 20.45 12.81
N VAL A 152 -4.58 20.89 12.31
CA VAL A 152 -4.80 22.26 11.81
C VAL A 152 -5.77 22.96 12.73
N ILE A 153 -5.30 24.04 13.36
CA ILE A 153 -6.06 24.78 14.38
C ILE A 153 -6.12 26.26 13.97
N HIS A 154 -7.33 26.74 13.71
CA HIS A 154 -7.57 28.09 13.19
C HIS A 154 -7.98 29.12 14.25
N ASN A 155 -8.04 28.74 15.54
CA ASN A 155 -8.36 29.71 16.60
C ASN A 155 -7.18 30.66 16.88
N ASP A 156 -7.40 31.73 17.59
CA ASP A 156 -6.41 32.79 17.89
C ASP A 156 -5.22 32.25 18.71
N THR A 157 -5.46 31.25 19.56
CA THR A 157 -4.41 30.64 20.41
C THR A 157 -3.60 29.58 19.71
N LYS A 158 -4.05 29.11 18.54
CA LYS A 158 -3.44 27.99 17.81
C LYS A 158 -3.28 26.71 18.65
N THR A 159 -4.17 26.52 19.63
CA THR A 159 -4.17 25.39 20.55
C THR A 159 -5.59 24.89 20.84
N VAL A 160 -5.70 23.61 21.20
CA VAL A 160 -6.92 22.99 21.75
C VAL A 160 -6.56 22.27 23.03
N GLU A 161 -7.26 22.59 24.12
CA GLU A 161 -7.17 21.87 25.39
C GLU A 161 -8.20 20.73 25.41
N ILE A 162 -7.78 19.55 25.88
CA ILE A 162 -8.61 18.36 26.02
C ILE A 162 -8.61 17.95 27.49
N LEU A 163 -9.72 18.12 28.18
CA LEU A 163 -9.87 17.75 29.58
C LEU A 163 -9.85 16.23 29.77
N PRO A 164 -9.49 15.71 30.95
CA PRO A 164 -9.57 14.29 31.26
C PRO A 164 -10.95 13.70 30.94
N GLY A 165 -10.97 12.61 30.17
CA GLY A 165 -12.21 11.94 29.76
C GLY A 165 -12.95 12.58 28.58
N GLU A 166 -12.45 13.66 28.03
CA GLU A 166 -13.05 14.35 26.88
C GLU A 166 -12.44 13.92 25.54
N THR A 167 -13.19 14.18 24.47
CA THR A 167 -12.77 13.96 23.08
C THR A 167 -12.84 15.27 22.31
N ALA A 168 -11.73 15.65 21.69
CA ALA A 168 -11.68 16.74 20.73
C ALA A 168 -11.62 16.20 19.29
N PHE A 169 -12.41 16.81 18.40
CA PHE A 169 -12.35 16.55 16.96
C PHE A 169 -11.37 17.53 16.30
N LEU A 170 -10.20 17.04 15.95
CA LEU A 170 -9.13 17.84 15.35
C LEU A 170 -9.10 17.60 13.85
N ASP A 171 -9.12 18.67 13.09
CA ASP A 171 -8.98 18.60 11.64
C ASP A 171 -7.51 18.45 11.25
N THR A 172 -7.25 17.77 10.16
CA THR A 172 -5.90 17.67 9.57
C THR A 172 -5.73 18.56 8.34
N GLY A 173 -6.84 19.11 7.83
CA GLY A 173 -6.87 19.88 6.60
C GLY A 173 -6.48 19.04 5.36
N VAL A 174 -6.47 17.71 5.48
CA VAL A 174 -6.07 16.80 4.39
C VAL A 174 -7.30 16.06 3.89
N THR A 175 -7.69 16.30 2.64
CA THR A 175 -8.67 15.49 1.91
C THR A 175 -7.92 14.51 1.02
N MET A 176 -8.33 13.22 0.99
CA MET A 176 -7.62 12.16 0.26
C MET A 176 -8.51 11.49 -0.77
N GLU A 177 -7.93 11.15 -1.90
CA GLU A 177 -8.52 10.24 -2.89
C GLU A 177 -7.81 8.89 -2.78
N ILE A 178 -8.28 8.07 -1.83
CA ILE A 178 -7.76 6.71 -1.64
C ILE A 178 -8.25 5.87 -2.83
N PRO A 179 -7.35 5.12 -3.52
CA PRO A 179 -7.76 4.29 -4.65
C PRO A 179 -8.79 3.22 -4.26
N GLU A 180 -9.70 2.89 -5.18
CA GLU A 180 -10.65 1.78 -5.00
C GLU A 180 -9.90 0.48 -4.67
N GLY A 181 -10.45 -0.32 -3.74
CA GLY A 181 -9.81 -1.52 -3.20
C GLY A 181 -8.80 -1.26 -2.09
N TYR A 182 -8.67 0.00 -1.63
CA TYR A 182 -7.85 0.37 -0.47
C TYR A 182 -8.69 1.07 0.59
N VAL A 183 -8.17 1.07 1.80
CA VAL A 183 -8.73 1.75 2.97
C VAL A 183 -7.64 2.53 3.69
N GLY A 184 -7.96 3.72 4.19
CA GLY A 184 -7.12 4.46 5.12
C GLY A 184 -7.46 4.08 6.56
N LEU A 185 -6.48 3.60 7.32
CA LEU A 185 -6.65 3.26 8.73
C LEU A 185 -5.89 4.26 9.59
N LEU A 186 -6.62 4.97 10.44
CA LEU A 186 -6.08 5.92 11.40
C LEU A 186 -5.73 5.22 12.71
N PHE A 187 -4.47 5.32 13.09
CA PHE A 187 -3.96 4.76 14.34
C PHE A 187 -3.40 5.83 15.27
N ALA A 188 -3.39 5.51 16.56
CA ALA A 188 -2.67 6.30 17.55
C ALA A 188 -1.16 6.35 17.23
N ARG A 189 -0.53 7.48 17.58
CA ARG A 189 0.93 7.57 17.66
C ARG A 189 1.39 7.10 19.04
N SER A 190 2.35 6.18 19.09
CA SER A 190 2.81 5.55 20.33
C SER A 190 3.28 6.58 21.38
N GLY A 191 4.01 7.62 20.95
CA GLY A 191 4.48 8.67 21.86
C GLY A 191 3.32 9.46 22.48
N LEU A 192 2.28 9.77 21.69
CA LEU A 192 1.12 10.54 22.15
C LEU A 192 0.24 9.68 23.07
N SER A 193 -0.04 8.43 22.67
CA SER A 193 -0.95 7.57 23.44
C SER A 193 -0.31 7.01 24.71
N CYS A 194 0.94 6.53 24.65
CA CYS A 194 1.56 5.88 25.79
C CYS A 194 2.13 6.87 26.82
N LYS A 195 2.60 8.06 26.39
CA LYS A 195 3.20 9.04 27.30
C LYS A 195 2.25 10.12 27.76
N GLN A 196 1.29 10.51 26.91
CA GLN A 196 0.37 11.60 27.20
C GLN A 196 -1.08 11.14 27.40
N GLY A 197 -1.38 9.88 27.12
CA GLY A 197 -2.72 9.34 27.26
C GLY A 197 -3.71 9.85 26.22
N LEU A 198 -3.23 10.32 25.05
CA LEU A 198 -4.06 10.80 23.96
C LEU A 198 -4.11 9.80 22.81
N ALA A 199 -5.28 9.30 22.48
CA ALA A 199 -5.47 8.32 21.41
C ALA A 199 -6.79 8.55 20.66
N PRO A 200 -6.94 8.09 19.40
CA PRO A 200 -8.22 8.15 18.71
C PRO A 200 -9.32 7.45 19.51
N ALA A 201 -10.43 8.13 19.72
CA ALA A 201 -11.57 7.62 20.50
C ALA A 201 -12.18 6.34 19.90
N ASN A 202 -12.21 6.26 18.58
CA ASN A 202 -12.68 5.09 17.82
C ASN A 202 -11.63 3.96 17.71
N LYS A 203 -10.50 4.05 18.39
CA LYS A 203 -9.36 3.12 18.39
C LYS A 203 -8.67 3.04 17.03
N VAL A 204 -9.40 2.67 15.97
CA VAL A 204 -8.96 2.71 14.58
C VAL A 204 -10.03 3.46 13.78
N GLY A 205 -9.66 4.59 13.19
CA GLY A 205 -10.51 5.28 12.22
C GLY A 205 -10.45 4.58 10.87
N VAL A 206 -11.59 4.46 10.21
CA VAL A 206 -11.68 3.87 8.86
C VAL A 206 -12.03 4.99 7.90
N ILE A 207 -11.18 5.21 6.91
CA ILE A 207 -11.37 6.19 5.83
C ILE A 207 -11.62 5.41 4.54
N ASP A 208 -12.84 5.50 4.06
CA ASP A 208 -13.28 4.81 2.85
C ASP A 208 -12.67 5.45 1.58
N SER A 209 -12.56 4.66 0.52
CA SER A 209 -11.98 5.12 -0.75
C SER A 209 -12.81 6.23 -1.42
N ASP A 210 -14.11 6.32 -1.14
CA ASP A 210 -15.03 7.35 -1.64
C ASP A 210 -15.24 8.55 -0.70
N TYR A 211 -14.58 8.57 0.48
CA TYR A 211 -14.63 9.71 1.39
C TYR A 211 -13.88 10.91 0.82
N ARG A 212 -14.54 12.09 0.74
CA ARG A 212 -14.00 13.32 0.11
C ARG A 212 -14.06 14.55 1.01
N SER A 213 -14.19 14.36 2.32
CA SER A 213 -14.02 15.45 3.29
C SER A 213 -12.64 15.39 3.93
N SER A 214 -12.25 16.49 4.58
CA SER A 214 -11.01 16.53 5.36
C SER A 214 -10.99 15.46 6.43
N VAL A 215 -9.86 14.78 6.57
CA VAL A 215 -9.64 13.73 7.57
C VAL A 215 -9.61 14.37 8.96
N LYS A 216 -10.49 13.93 9.85
CA LYS A 216 -10.56 14.38 11.25
C LYS A 216 -10.15 13.27 12.19
N VAL A 217 -9.47 13.66 13.26
CA VAL A 217 -9.06 12.77 14.34
C VAL A 217 -9.87 13.11 15.60
N ALA A 218 -10.70 12.18 16.04
CA ALA A 218 -11.39 12.27 17.33
C ALA A 218 -10.42 11.86 18.43
N LEU A 219 -9.69 12.81 19.02
CA LEU A 219 -8.62 12.53 19.98
C LEU A 219 -9.17 12.52 21.41
N TYR A 220 -9.15 11.38 22.08
CA TYR A 220 -9.63 11.16 23.43
C TYR A 220 -8.51 11.27 24.45
N ASN A 221 -8.72 12.02 25.54
CA ASN A 221 -7.80 12.13 26.66
C ASN A 221 -8.15 11.10 27.75
N GLN A 222 -7.41 9.99 27.79
CA GLN A 222 -7.53 8.95 28.83
C GLN A 222 -6.64 9.22 30.06
N SER A 223 -5.88 10.31 30.08
CA SER A 223 -5.06 10.71 31.22
C SER A 223 -5.88 11.43 32.30
N LYS A 224 -5.25 11.74 33.44
CA LYS A 224 -5.84 12.51 34.53
C LYS A 224 -5.52 14.01 34.46
N GLU A 225 -4.81 14.44 33.43
CA GLU A 225 -4.32 15.82 33.26
C GLU A 225 -4.93 16.44 32.00
N VAL A 226 -5.10 17.75 32.01
CA VAL A 226 -5.43 18.49 30.79
C VAL A 226 -4.29 18.33 29.80
N ARG A 227 -4.62 18.05 28.55
CA ARG A 227 -3.67 17.95 27.45
C ARG A 227 -3.93 19.04 26.43
N THR A 228 -2.86 19.64 25.95
CA THR A 228 -2.91 20.69 24.94
C THR A 228 -2.33 20.17 23.63
N ILE A 229 -3.04 20.37 22.55
CA ILE A 229 -2.56 20.15 21.19
C ILE A 229 -2.37 21.49 20.52
N SER A 230 -1.23 21.68 19.92
CA SER A 230 -0.88 22.88 19.14
C SER A 230 -1.06 22.65 17.64
N ASP A 231 -1.28 23.75 16.92
CA ASP A 231 -1.29 23.75 15.45
C ASP A 231 0.03 23.15 14.92
N GLY A 232 -0.06 22.20 13.97
CA GLY A 232 1.09 21.47 13.45
C GLY A 232 1.55 20.27 14.28
N ASP A 233 0.93 19.99 15.44
CA ASP A 233 1.25 18.78 16.20
C ASP A 233 0.84 17.51 15.45
N ARG A 234 1.66 16.47 15.51
CA ARG A 234 1.36 15.16 14.96
C ARG A 234 0.40 14.41 15.88
N ILE A 235 -0.86 14.27 15.47
CA ILE A 235 -1.97 13.78 16.31
C ILE A 235 -2.36 12.32 16.05
N ALA A 236 -2.08 11.79 14.86
CA ALA A 236 -2.36 10.41 14.46
C ALA A 236 -1.36 9.97 13.39
N GLN A 237 -1.44 8.72 12.99
CA GLN A 237 -0.78 8.20 11.80
C GLN A 237 -1.79 7.44 10.95
N ILE A 238 -1.65 7.53 9.62
CA ILE A 238 -2.49 6.81 8.66
C ILE A 238 -1.69 5.71 7.97
N ILE A 239 -2.30 4.53 7.85
CA ILE A 239 -1.81 3.42 7.03
C ILE A 239 -2.82 3.19 5.92
N ILE A 240 -2.38 3.19 4.67
CA ILE A 240 -3.24 2.84 3.53
C ILE A 240 -2.89 1.43 3.11
N GLN A 241 -3.91 0.55 3.11
CA GLN A 241 -3.74 -0.85 2.80
C GLN A 241 -4.89 -1.38 1.94
N PRO A 242 -4.66 -2.47 1.18
CA PRO A 242 -5.72 -3.13 0.43
C PRO A 242 -6.83 -3.66 1.34
N VAL A 243 -8.06 -3.56 0.88
CA VAL A 243 -9.24 -4.11 1.55
C VAL A 243 -10.12 -4.85 0.53
N THR A 244 -10.64 -6.00 0.94
CA THR A 244 -11.59 -6.77 0.12
C THR A 244 -12.98 -6.58 0.69
N GLN A 245 -13.92 -6.15 -0.13
CA GLN A 245 -15.34 -6.17 0.19
C GLN A 245 -15.91 -7.54 -0.15
N PHE A 246 -16.71 -8.10 0.76
CA PHE A 246 -17.39 -9.37 0.58
C PHE A 246 -18.88 -9.16 0.42
N GLU A 247 -19.51 -9.97 -0.44
CA GLU A 247 -20.94 -10.10 -0.47
C GLU A 247 -21.39 -11.01 0.68
N PHE A 248 -22.32 -10.54 1.52
CA PHE A 248 -22.90 -11.32 2.61
C PHE A 248 -24.15 -12.03 2.09
N LYS A 249 -24.13 -13.36 2.17
CA LYS A 249 -25.25 -14.20 1.81
C LYS A 249 -25.81 -14.87 3.05
N GLU A 250 -27.08 -14.67 3.33
CA GLU A 250 -27.80 -15.39 4.38
C GLU A 250 -27.94 -16.86 4.01
N VAL A 251 -27.67 -17.75 4.95
CA VAL A 251 -27.79 -19.21 4.80
C VAL A 251 -28.37 -19.81 6.08
N ASP A 252 -29.06 -20.93 5.95
CA ASP A 252 -29.67 -21.60 7.09
C ASP A 252 -28.65 -22.31 8.01
N LYS A 253 -27.47 -22.67 7.47
CA LYS A 253 -26.41 -23.36 8.23
C LYS A 253 -25.03 -23.00 7.67
N LEU A 254 -24.08 -22.78 8.58
CA LEU A 254 -22.65 -22.65 8.24
C LEU A 254 -21.96 -24.02 8.25
N SER A 255 -20.80 -24.11 7.59
CA SER A 255 -19.95 -25.30 7.64
C SER A 255 -19.43 -25.56 9.06
N GLU A 256 -19.29 -26.82 9.42
CA GLU A 256 -18.71 -27.22 10.71
C GLU A 256 -17.21 -27.05 10.73
N THR A 257 -16.65 -26.64 11.89
CA THR A 257 -15.20 -26.50 12.10
C THR A 257 -14.83 -27.15 13.44
N ASN A 258 -13.54 -27.54 13.58
CA ASN A 258 -13.02 -28.08 14.85
C ASN A 258 -13.10 -27.08 16.01
N ARG A 259 -13.19 -25.78 15.75
CA ARG A 259 -13.37 -24.77 16.79
C ARG A 259 -14.84 -24.61 17.20
N GLY A 260 -15.78 -24.88 16.30
CA GLY A 260 -17.22 -24.68 16.53
C GLY A 260 -17.52 -23.27 17.04
N GLU A 261 -18.32 -23.18 18.09
CA GLU A 261 -18.74 -21.94 18.75
C GLU A 261 -17.71 -21.40 19.78
N GLY A 262 -16.54 -22.04 19.91
CA GLY A 262 -15.54 -21.67 20.89
C GLY A 262 -14.98 -20.23 20.68
N GLY A 263 -15.15 -19.39 21.72
CA GLY A 263 -14.67 -18.00 21.76
C GLY A 263 -14.13 -17.60 23.13
N PHE A 264 -13.65 -16.37 23.29
CA PHE A 264 -13.26 -15.73 24.56
C PHE A 264 -12.38 -16.59 25.49
N GLY A 265 -11.38 -17.27 24.95
CA GLY A 265 -10.44 -18.09 25.73
C GLY A 265 -10.79 -19.57 25.80
N SER A 266 -11.70 -20.08 24.95
CA SER A 266 -12.04 -21.49 24.84
C SER A 266 -10.85 -22.41 24.52
N THR A 267 -9.72 -21.86 24.06
CA THR A 267 -8.46 -22.57 23.78
C THR A 267 -7.54 -22.70 25.01
N GLY A 268 -8.02 -22.30 26.20
CA GLY A 268 -7.25 -22.37 27.45
C GLY A 268 -6.29 -21.20 27.66
N LYS A 269 -5.80 -21.05 28.89
CA LYS A 269 -4.61 -20.27 29.18
C LYS A 269 -3.42 -21.21 29.00
N ALA A 270 -2.45 -20.83 28.15
CA ALA A 270 -1.21 -21.54 28.01
C ALA A 270 -0.46 -21.62 29.35
#